data_7f90abc980b9255f0bad8d57040d88e1
#
_entry.id   7f90abc980b9255f0bad8d57040d88e1
#
_cell.length_a   1.000
_cell.length_b   1.000
_cell.length_c   1.000
_cell.angle_alpha   90.00
_cell.angle_beta   90.00
_cell.angle_gamma   90.00
#
_symmetry.space_group_name_H-M   'P 1'
#
loop_
_entity.id
_entity.type
_entity.pdbx_description
1 polymer ?
#
loop_
_entity_poly.entity_id
_entity_poly.type
_entity_poly.pdbx_seq_one_letter_code
_entity_poly.pdbx_strand_id
1 'polypeptide(L)'
;MKAGRWLIGALCMLMAAWAQAQPEVRLAVHDSFALPKNVLAQFEQDNQVKLTVIKVGSGNEMLNKLILTRAKPIADAVYGLDNSNISKAQQFKLFAASQPASRAVNVDLPQVLAVDYGYIAINYDKAWFQKHKKPLPRSLEELASPAYKDLLVVPSPATSTVGLGFLLANIGGLGEQGTWQWWAKMRQNGVKVAKGWSEAYYTDFTLNGGSRPMVVSYASSPVAEVYYGKGKYQTPPTGDLRFKGAVFRQIEGAAVLNNASQPVLAAKLVQYLQSNQVQSAIPTSMWVYPAVKGVKLPPVYAHMSIPTIVAQPSMADMAAKQQGWVKQWVKVVQH
;
A
#
# COMPACT_ATOMS: atom_id res chain seq x y z
N MET A 1 2.42 81.75 41.35
CA MET A 1 2.76 81.27 39.99
C MET A 1 3.50 79.94 40.15
N LYS A 2 2.81 78.81 40.02
CA LYS A 2 3.46 77.48 39.98
C LYS A 2 2.65 76.61 38.98
N ALA A 3 3.26 76.29 37.85
CA ALA A 3 2.71 75.46 36.79
C ALA A 3 2.76 73.99 37.19
N GLY A 4 1.59 73.33 37.20
CA GLY A 4 1.48 71.86 37.38
C GLY A 4 1.74 71.15 36.04
N ARG A 5 2.72 70.24 36.03
CA ARG A 5 3.00 69.30 34.93
C ARG A 5 2.17 68.03 35.15
N TRP A 6 1.21 67.78 34.26
CA TRP A 6 0.50 66.51 34.19
C TRP A 6 1.32 65.50 33.39
N LEU A 7 1.79 64.43 34.04
CA LEU A 7 2.40 63.25 33.41
C LEU A 7 1.29 62.28 32.99
N ILE A 8 1.02 62.20 31.69
CA ILE A 8 0.18 61.16 31.10
C ILE A 8 1.04 59.91 30.92
N GLY A 9 0.85 58.92 31.79
CA GLY A 9 1.46 57.62 31.65
C GLY A 9 0.75 56.81 30.56
N ALA A 10 1.34 56.64 29.39
CA ALA A 10 0.89 55.71 28.36
C ALA A 10 1.22 54.29 28.76
N LEU A 11 0.20 53.57 29.19
CA LEU A 11 0.28 52.11 29.47
C LEU A 11 0.25 51.37 28.14
N CYS A 12 1.42 51.09 27.55
CA CYS A 12 1.54 50.20 26.39
C CYS A 12 1.30 48.77 26.87
N MET A 13 0.07 48.25 26.71
CA MET A 13 -0.21 46.81 26.79
C MET A 13 0.51 46.14 25.62
N LEU A 14 1.68 45.59 25.87
CA LEU A 14 2.31 44.59 24.99
C LEU A 14 1.45 43.33 25.04
N MET A 15 0.53 43.17 24.08
CA MET A 15 -0.05 41.88 23.76
C MET A 15 1.06 41.04 23.13
N ALA A 16 1.79 40.29 23.96
CA ALA A 16 2.62 39.20 23.50
C ALA A 16 1.67 38.14 22.89
N ALA A 17 1.45 38.21 21.59
CA ALA A 17 0.85 37.09 20.86
C ALA A 17 1.80 35.92 21.01
N TRP A 18 1.48 35.02 21.94
CA TRP A 18 2.14 33.73 22.04
C TRP A 18 1.85 33.03 20.69
N ALA A 19 2.85 32.98 19.84
CA ALA A 19 2.82 32.14 18.65
C ALA A 19 2.71 30.69 19.16
N GLN A 20 1.48 30.22 19.36
CA GLN A 20 1.24 28.86 19.76
C GLN A 20 1.69 28.01 18.60
N ALA A 21 2.71 27.18 18.80
CA ALA A 21 3.19 26.26 17.78
C ALA A 21 1.99 25.48 17.23
N GLN A 22 1.84 25.49 15.92
CA GLN A 22 0.74 24.79 15.25
C GLN A 22 0.79 23.30 15.67
N PRO A 23 -0.34 22.71 16.12
CA PRO A 23 -0.34 21.31 16.52
C PRO A 23 0.11 20.43 15.36
N GLU A 24 0.88 19.40 15.64
CA GLU A 24 1.40 18.48 14.64
C GLU A 24 0.73 17.11 14.79
N VAL A 25 0.24 16.55 13.67
CA VAL A 25 -0.25 15.17 13.57
C VAL A 25 0.65 14.38 12.61
N ARG A 26 1.01 13.16 12.98
CA ARG A 26 1.97 12.33 12.24
C ARG A 26 1.26 11.11 11.65
N LEU A 27 1.45 10.89 10.35
CA LEU A 27 0.91 9.75 9.60
C LEU A 27 2.05 8.82 9.17
N ALA A 28 2.06 7.59 9.68
CA ALA A 28 2.94 6.54 9.19
C ALA A 28 2.36 5.93 7.91
N VAL A 29 3.19 5.80 6.88
CA VAL A 29 2.80 5.24 5.57
C VAL A 29 3.91 4.35 5.01
N HIS A 30 3.57 3.46 4.08
CA HIS A 30 4.58 2.70 3.32
C HIS A 30 5.30 3.57 2.28
N ASP A 31 6.46 3.11 1.78
CA ASP A 31 7.33 3.89 0.88
C ASP A 31 6.66 4.30 -0.43
N SER A 32 5.71 3.48 -0.93
CA SER A 32 4.98 3.75 -2.18
C SER A 32 3.83 4.75 -2.03
N PHE A 33 3.58 5.27 -0.83
CA PHE A 33 2.56 6.29 -0.60
C PHE A 33 2.82 7.54 -1.46
N ALA A 34 1.80 7.98 -2.20
CA ALA A 34 1.92 9.02 -3.21
C ALA A 34 0.69 9.94 -3.34
N LEU A 35 -0.11 10.13 -2.29
CA LEU A 35 -1.18 11.12 -2.34
C LEU A 35 -0.64 12.52 -2.67
N PRO A 36 -1.34 13.30 -3.51
CA PRO A 36 -0.89 14.63 -3.93
C PRO A 36 -0.71 15.59 -2.77
N LYS A 37 0.34 16.41 -2.81
CA LYS A 37 0.66 17.38 -1.75
C LYS A 37 -0.48 18.36 -1.48
N ASN A 38 -1.17 18.82 -2.51
CA ASN A 38 -2.32 19.73 -2.37
C ASN A 38 -3.50 19.09 -1.63
N VAL A 39 -3.70 17.76 -1.79
CA VAL A 39 -4.71 17.00 -1.05
C VAL A 39 -4.36 16.94 0.43
N LEU A 40 -3.08 16.72 0.76
CA LEU A 40 -2.61 16.70 2.15
C LEU A 40 -2.64 18.10 2.78
N ALA A 41 -2.23 19.12 2.03
CA ALA A 41 -2.24 20.54 2.47
C ALA A 41 -3.65 21.03 2.79
N GLN A 42 -4.69 20.52 2.10
CA GLN A 42 -6.07 20.89 2.43
C GLN A 42 -6.46 20.44 3.83
N PHE A 43 -6.05 19.22 4.25
CA PHE A 43 -6.26 18.77 5.61
C PHE A 43 -5.60 19.68 6.64
N GLU A 44 -4.35 20.13 6.35
CA GLU A 44 -3.61 21.05 7.22
C GLU A 44 -4.33 22.39 7.37
N GLN A 45 -4.84 22.95 6.27
CA GLN A 45 -5.58 24.21 6.26
C GLN A 45 -6.89 24.10 7.03
N ASP A 46 -7.70 23.06 6.74
CA ASP A 46 -9.03 22.87 7.33
C ASP A 46 -8.97 22.65 8.86
N ASN A 47 -7.86 22.10 9.35
CA ASN A 47 -7.70 21.78 10.77
C ASN A 47 -6.68 22.67 11.49
N GLN A 48 -6.02 23.60 10.79
CA GLN A 48 -4.97 24.49 11.33
C GLN A 48 -3.85 23.68 12.02
N VAL A 49 -3.40 22.60 11.38
CA VAL A 49 -2.39 21.67 11.88
C VAL A 49 -1.27 21.48 10.88
N LYS A 50 -0.13 21.04 11.34
CA LYS A 50 0.94 20.51 10.50
C LYS A 50 0.77 19.00 10.37
N LEU A 51 0.76 18.47 9.15
CA LEU A 51 0.75 17.04 8.85
C LEU A 51 2.16 16.57 8.50
N THR A 52 2.72 15.71 9.32
CA THR A 52 4.01 15.06 9.03
C THR A 52 3.78 13.65 8.54
N VAL A 53 4.08 13.41 7.27
CA VAL A 53 4.02 12.07 6.66
C VAL A 53 5.35 11.37 6.85
N ILE A 54 5.33 10.19 7.49
CA ILE A 54 6.51 9.39 7.82
C ILE A 54 6.49 8.12 6.98
N LYS A 55 7.36 8.03 5.97
CA LYS A 55 7.57 6.80 5.21
C LYS A 55 8.41 5.81 6.01
N VAL A 56 7.90 4.60 6.22
CA VAL A 56 8.45 3.64 7.19
C VAL A 56 8.86 2.31 6.54
N GLY A 57 9.23 2.32 5.28
CA GLY A 57 9.60 1.11 4.54
C GLY A 57 8.42 0.47 3.82
N SER A 58 8.59 -0.76 3.37
CA SER A 58 7.51 -1.57 2.78
C SER A 58 6.46 -1.94 3.84
N GLY A 59 5.25 -2.34 3.44
CA GLY A 59 4.13 -2.52 4.37
C GLY A 59 4.41 -3.42 5.59
N ASN A 60 5.13 -4.53 5.42
CA ASN A 60 5.49 -5.39 6.55
C ASN A 60 6.65 -4.82 7.41
N GLU A 61 7.57 -4.07 6.82
CA GLU A 61 8.60 -3.32 7.56
C GLU A 61 7.94 -2.24 8.42
N MET A 62 6.97 -1.50 7.85
CA MET A 62 6.17 -0.51 8.58
C MET A 62 5.45 -1.14 9.77
N LEU A 63 4.73 -2.25 9.56
CA LEU A 63 4.07 -2.97 10.65
C LEU A 63 5.05 -3.36 11.77
N ASN A 64 6.19 -3.94 11.43
CA ASN A 64 7.20 -4.34 12.42
C ASN A 64 7.73 -3.13 13.19
N LYS A 65 7.99 -1.99 12.52
CA LYS A 65 8.42 -0.75 13.16
C LYS A 65 7.37 -0.20 14.12
N LEU A 66 6.11 -0.19 13.72
CA LEU A 66 5.00 0.24 14.56
C LEU A 66 4.85 -0.65 15.81
N ILE A 67 5.02 -1.98 15.66
CA ILE A 67 5.00 -2.91 16.78
C ILE A 67 6.14 -2.61 17.78
N LEU A 68 7.36 -2.39 17.30
CA LEU A 68 8.51 -2.08 18.13
C LEU A 68 8.35 -0.76 18.89
N THR A 69 7.68 0.21 18.30
CA THR A 69 7.51 1.56 18.87
C THR A 69 6.17 1.77 19.57
N ARG A 70 5.32 0.73 19.73
CA ARG A 70 3.93 0.86 20.21
C ARG A 70 3.76 1.50 21.59
N ALA A 71 4.76 1.42 22.46
CA ALA A 71 4.71 2.06 23.78
C ALA A 71 4.88 3.58 23.69
N LYS A 72 5.66 4.07 22.70
CA LYS A 72 5.85 5.47 22.34
C LYS A 72 5.81 5.58 20.82
N PRO A 73 4.61 5.72 20.23
CA PRO A 73 4.44 5.64 18.78
C PRO A 73 5.20 6.74 18.03
N ILE A 74 5.79 6.36 16.90
CA ILE A 74 6.44 7.32 16.00
C ILE A 74 5.43 8.17 15.22
N ALA A 75 4.17 7.74 15.16
CA ALA A 75 3.09 8.42 14.48
C ALA A 75 1.79 8.38 15.31
N ASP A 76 0.80 9.17 14.92
CA ASP A 76 -0.51 9.26 15.57
C ASP A 76 -1.56 8.43 14.83
N ALA A 77 -1.37 8.29 13.51
CA ALA A 77 -2.18 7.45 12.65
C ALA A 77 -1.30 6.64 11.70
N VAL A 78 -1.87 5.59 11.13
CA VAL A 78 -1.25 4.75 10.10
C VAL A 78 -2.18 4.64 8.90
N TYR A 79 -1.61 4.58 7.68
CA TYR A 79 -2.30 4.19 6.46
C TYR A 79 -1.43 3.22 5.65
N GLY A 80 -2.06 2.16 5.10
CA GLY A 80 -1.39 1.14 4.29
C GLY A 80 -1.08 -0.17 5.03
N LEU A 81 -1.71 -0.41 6.21
CA LEU A 81 -1.88 -1.77 6.72
C LEU A 81 -3.05 -2.41 5.98
N ASP A 82 -2.92 -3.69 5.64
CA ASP A 82 -3.86 -4.34 4.75
C ASP A 82 -4.41 -5.67 5.31
N ASN A 83 -5.35 -6.28 4.59
CA ASN A 83 -5.97 -7.54 4.96
C ASN A 83 -4.98 -8.71 5.09
N SER A 84 -3.75 -8.58 4.62
CA SER A 84 -2.70 -9.60 4.82
C SER A 84 -2.02 -9.47 6.18
N ASN A 85 -2.00 -8.29 6.80
CA ASN A 85 -1.21 -8.05 8.01
C ASN A 85 -1.99 -7.42 9.18
N ILE A 86 -3.25 -7.06 8.97
CA ILE A 86 -4.11 -6.43 9.99
C ILE A 86 -4.27 -7.29 11.26
N SER A 87 -4.39 -8.60 11.12
CA SER A 87 -4.53 -9.51 12.27
C SER A 87 -3.31 -9.45 13.20
N LYS A 88 -2.11 -9.32 12.65
CA LYS A 88 -0.89 -9.13 13.44
C LYS A 88 -0.90 -7.77 14.15
N ALA A 89 -1.33 -6.71 13.48
CA ALA A 89 -1.47 -5.39 14.10
C ALA A 89 -2.44 -5.43 15.31
N GLN A 90 -3.55 -6.15 15.17
CA GLN A 90 -4.54 -6.36 16.23
C GLN A 90 -3.98 -7.14 17.40
N GLN A 91 -3.27 -8.24 17.17
CA GLN A 91 -2.61 -9.04 18.23
C GLN A 91 -1.67 -8.20 19.09
N PHE A 92 -0.97 -7.24 18.48
CA PHE A 92 -0.09 -6.32 19.19
C PHE A 92 -0.78 -5.06 19.74
N LYS A 93 -2.13 -4.98 19.63
CA LYS A 93 -2.95 -3.85 20.13
C LYS A 93 -2.44 -2.50 19.59
N LEU A 94 -2.12 -2.43 18.29
CA LEU A 94 -1.58 -1.21 17.68
C LEU A 94 -2.62 -0.09 17.56
N PHE A 95 -3.91 -0.42 17.47
CA PHE A 95 -4.96 0.54 17.21
C PHE A 95 -5.62 1.04 18.47
N ALA A 96 -6.01 2.31 18.48
CA ALA A 96 -6.88 2.86 19.52
C ALA A 96 -8.21 2.09 19.59
N ALA A 97 -8.75 1.96 20.80
CA ALA A 97 -10.01 1.22 21.02
C ALA A 97 -11.19 1.83 20.25
N SER A 98 -11.20 3.16 20.08
CA SER A 98 -12.20 3.87 19.29
C SER A 98 -11.57 4.35 17.98
N GLN A 99 -12.20 3.98 16.87
CA GLN A 99 -11.86 4.46 15.54
C GLN A 99 -13.00 5.36 15.03
N PRO A 100 -12.74 6.31 14.12
CA PRO A 100 -13.78 7.12 13.53
C PRO A 100 -14.77 6.27 12.72
N ALA A 101 -15.99 6.80 12.53
CA ALA A 101 -17.01 6.12 11.74
C ALA A 101 -16.61 6.02 10.27
N SER A 102 -16.76 4.83 9.69
CA SER A 102 -16.54 4.61 8.25
C SER A 102 -17.69 5.11 7.40
N ARG A 103 -17.38 5.63 6.23
CA ARG A 103 -18.37 5.87 5.17
C ARG A 103 -18.83 4.53 4.56
N ALA A 104 -19.85 4.58 3.70
CA ALA A 104 -20.25 3.41 2.91
C ALA A 104 -19.14 3.04 1.93
N VAL A 105 -18.63 1.79 2.02
CA VAL A 105 -17.49 1.30 1.26
C VAL A 105 -17.83 0.11 0.36
N ASN A 106 -17.04 -0.11 -0.69
CA ASN A 106 -17.13 -1.27 -1.59
C ASN A 106 -16.46 -2.51 -0.99
N VAL A 107 -15.50 -2.31 -0.11
CA VAL A 107 -14.72 -3.35 0.58
C VAL A 107 -14.57 -2.94 2.03
N ASP A 108 -14.55 -3.92 2.93
CA ASP A 108 -14.43 -3.69 4.36
C ASP A 108 -13.15 -4.31 4.91
N LEU A 109 -12.64 -3.73 5.99
CA LEU A 109 -11.47 -4.22 6.71
C LEU A 109 -11.73 -4.09 8.22
N PRO A 110 -11.73 -5.19 8.98
CA PRO A 110 -12.11 -5.16 10.41
C PRO A 110 -11.26 -4.21 11.25
N GLN A 111 -11.91 -3.41 12.11
CA GLN A 111 -11.31 -2.49 13.10
C GLN A 111 -10.50 -1.31 12.54
N VAL A 112 -10.48 -1.10 11.25
CA VAL A 112 -9.83 0.06 10.61
C VAL A 112 -10.73 0.60 9.51
N LEU A 113 -10.51 1.82 9.07
CA LEU A 113 -11.24 2.38 7.93
C LEU A 113 -10.58 1.90 6.63
N ALA A 114 -11.30 1.15 5.81
CA ALA A 114 -10.85 0.82 4.46
C ALA A 114 -10.71 2.11 3.64
N VAL A 115 -9.55 2.34 3.04
CA VAL A 115 -9.25 3.54 2.26
C VAL A 115 -9.20 3.24 0.78
N ASP A 116 -8.60 2.14 0.41
CA ASP A 116 -8.50 1.69 -0.98
C ASP A 116 -8.39 0.16 -1.08
N TYR A 117 -8.44 -0.33 -2.32
CA TYR A 117 -8.17 -1.73 -2.62
C TYR A 117 -7.58 -1.90 -4.00
N GLY A 118 -6.77 -2.94 -4.17
CA GLY A 118 -6.16 -3.30 -5.43
C GLY A 118 -6.09 -4.81 -5.62
N TYR A 119 -5.56 -5.21 -6.76
CA TYR A 119 -5.37 -6.62 -7.08
C TYR A 119 -3.90 -6.85 -7.40
N ILE A 120 -3.23 -7.60 -6.55
CA ILE A 120 -1.87 -8.07 -6.79
C ILE A 120 -1.96 -9.16 -7.85
N ALA A 121 -1.15 -9.06 -8.90
CA ALA A 121 -1.10 -10.00 -10.01
C ALA A 121 0.31 -10.03 -10.62
N ILE A 122 0.57 -10.94 -11.54
CA ILE A 122 1.82 -10.97 -12.30
C ILE A 122 1.66 -10.05 -13.51
N ASN A 123 2.47 -8.99 -13.61
CA ASN A 123 2.56 -8.18 -14.82
C ASN A 123 3.64 -8.74 -15.75
N TYR A 124 3.47 -8.50 -17.06
CA TYR A 124 4.43 -8.90 -18.08
C TYR A 124 4.69 -7.80 -19.11
N ASP A 125 5.88 -7.72 -19.62
CA ASP A 125 6.32 -6.80 -20.66
C ASP A 125 5.95 -7.34 -22.05
N LYS A 126 4.95 -6.73 -22.70
CA LYS A 126 4.44 -7.16 -24.01
C LYS A 126 5.52 -7.11 -25.10
N ALA A 127 6.34 -6.06 -25.11
CA ALA A 127 7.39 -5.89 -26.11
C ALA A 127 8.45 -6.98 -26.00
N TRP A 128 8.82 -7.34 -24.76
CA TRP A 128 9.78 -8.41 -24.50
C TRP A 128 9.25 -9.76 -25.03
N PHE A 129 8.01 -10.14 -24.67
CA PHE A 129 7.40 -11.40 -25.09
C PHE A 129 7.24 -11.47 -26.61
N GLN A 130 6.84 -10.37 -27.25
CA GLN A 130 6.74 -10.26 -28.71
C GLN A 130 8.09 -10.42 -29.40
N LYS A 131 9.11 -9.70 -28.94
CA LYS A 131 10.49 -9.76 -29.47
C LYS A 131 11.06 -11.17 -29.41
N HIS A 132 10.82 -11.90 -28.33
CA HIS A 132 11.33 -13.25 -28.11
C HIS A 132 10.40 -14.34 -28.67
N LYS A 133 9.26 -13.97 -29.29
CA LYS A 133 8.24 -14.90 -29.82
C LYS A 133 7.83 -15.96 -28.79
N LYS A 134 7.78 -15.54 -27.50
CA LYS A 134 7.52 -16.43 -26.38
C LYS A 134 6.04 -16.38 -26.01
N PRO A 135 5.32 -17.53 -25.92
CA PRO A 135 3.96 -17.55 -25.42
C PRO A 135 3.92 -17.13 -23.95
N LEU A 136 2.79 -16.53 -23.52
CA LEU A 136 2.55 -16.26 -22.11
C LEU A 136 2.15 -17.56 -21.40
N PRO A 137 2.56 -17.76 -20.12
CA PRO A 137 2.10 -18.89 -19.33
C PRO A 137 0.61 -18.75 -19.04
N ARG A 138 -0.10 -19.88 -18.97
CA ARG A 138 -1.56 -19.94 -18.76
C ARG A 138 -1.93 -20.41 -17.35
N SER A 139 -0.94 -20.80 -16.54
CA SER A 139 -1.10 -21.25 -15.17
C SER A 139 0.18 -21.04 -14.36
N LEU A 140 0.08 -21.15 -13.02
CA LEU A 140 1.25 -21.18 -12.15
C LEU A 140 2.15 -22.39 -12.45
N GLU A 141 1.55 -23.55 -12.81
CA GLU A 141 2.31 -24.74 -13.16
C GLU A 141 3.15 -24.53 -14.41
N GLU A 142 2.54 -23.97 -15.47
CA GLU A 142 3.24 -23.66 -16.71
C GLU A 142 4.37 -22.63 -16.48
N LEU A 143 4.13 -21.60 -15.64
CA LEU A 143 5.13 -20.60 -15.26
C LEU A 143 6.35 -21.24 -14.57
N ALA A 144 6.15 -22.31 -13.80
CA ALA A 144 7.23 -23.04 -13.14
C ALA A 144 7.98 -24.02 -14.04
N SER A 145 7.61 -24.15 -15.32
CA SER A 145 8.32 -24.99 -16.27
C SER A 145 9.65 -24.35 -16.70
N PRO A 146 10.65 -25.16 -17.15
CA PRO A 146 11.93 -24.65 -17.64
C PRO A 146 11.82 -23.62 -18.79
N ALA A 147 10.70 -23.63 -19.52
CA ALA A 147 10.43 -22.65 -20.56
C ALA A 147 10.40 -21.19 -20.03
N TYR A 148 10.09 -20.96 -18.77
CA TYR A 148 10.01 -19.62 -18.15
C TYR A 148 11.14 -19.38 -17.13
N LYS A 149 12.26 -20.11 -17.29
CA LYS A 149 13.44 -19.93 -16.44
C LYS A 149 13.95 -18.49 -16.49
N ASP A 150 14.29 -17.94 -15.32
CA ASP A 150 14.83 -16.59 -15.15
C ASP A 150 13.92 -15.43 -15.60
N LEU A 151 12.59 -15.63 -15.72
CA LEU A 151 11.70 -14.60 -16.25
C LEU A 151 10.90 -13.84 -15.19
N LEU A 152 10.77 -14.34 -13.96
CA LEU A 152 9.95 -13.72 -12.92
C LEU A 152 10.79 -13.05 -11.84
N VAL A 153 10.40 -11.85 -11.43
CA VAL A 153 10.82 -11.22 -10.17
C VAL A 153 9.63 -11.05 -9.24
N VAL A 154 9.85 -11.31 -7.95
CA VAL A 154 8.84 -11.19 -6.89
C VAL A 154 9.39 -10.38 -5.72
N PRO A 155 8.59 -9.49 -5.10
CA PRO A 155 8.95 -8.91 -3.81
C PRO A 155 8.95 -10.00 -2.71
N SER A 156 9.85 -9.90 -1.75
CA SER A 156 9.89 -10.86 -0.62
C SER A 156 8.62 -10.76 0.24
N PRO A 157 7.93 -11.87 0.55
CA PRO A 157 6.77 -11.86 1.46
C PRO A 157 7.15 -11.52 2.91
N ALA A 158 8.44 -11.61 3.28
CA ALA A 158 8.90 -11.25 4.62
C ALA A 158 8.91 -9.73 4.85
N THR A 159 9.14 -8.93 3.80
CA THR A 159 9.30 -7.48 3.89
C THR A 159 8.20 -6.70 3.17
N SER A 160 7.61 -7.25 2.11
CA SER A 160 6.62 -6.59 1.25
C SER A 160 5.23 -7.21 1.38
N THR A 161 4.19 -6.38 1.54
CA THR A 161 2.79 -6.83 1.50
C THR A 161 2.38 -7.30 0.10
N VAL A 162 2.97 -6.75 -0.97
CA VAL A 162 2.75 -7.24 -2.34
C VAL A 162 3.26 -8.68 -2.50
N GLY A 163 4.47 -8.97 -2.01
CA GLY A 163 5.01 -10.33 -2.00
C GLY A 163 4.21 -11.27 -1.10
N LEU A 164 3.78 -10.78 0.07
CA LEU A 164 2.93 -11.55 0.98
C LEU A 164 1.56 -11.86 0.36
N GLY A 165 0.90 -10.88 -0.25
CA GLY A 165 -0.36 -11.09 -0.94
C GLY A 165 -0.25 -12.13 -2.06
N PHE A 166 0.85 -12.11 -2.82
CA PHE A 166 1.09 -13.13 -3.84
C PHE A 166 1.29 -14.54 -3.23
N LEU A 167 2.04 -14.66 -2.13
CA LEU A 167 2.16 -15.93 -1.40
C LEU A 167 0.79 -16.43 -0.90
N LEU A 168 -0.03 -15.52 -0.36
CA LEU A 168 -1.38 -15.85 0.11
C LEU A 168 -2.30 -16.26 -1.05
N ALA A 169 -2.18 -15.63 -2.23
CA ALA A 169 -2.88 -16.09 -3.42
C ALA A 169 -2.48 -17.51 -3.81
N ASN A 170 -1.18 -17.84 -3.76
CA ASN A 170 -0.71 -19.19 -4.05
C ASN A 170 -1.30 -20.21 -3.06
N ILE A 171 -1.29 -19.90 -1.75
CA ILE A 171 -1.86 -20.81 -0.72
C ILE A 171 -3.37 -20.98 -0.94
N GLY A 172 -4.11 -19.92 -1.20
CA GLY A 172 -5.54 -19.98 -1.48
C GLY A 172 -5.88 -20.75 -2.76
N GLY A 173 -5.01 -20.70 -3.78
CA GLY A 173 -5.23 -21.34 -5.07
C GLY A 173 -4.71 -22.76 -5.20
N LEU A 174 -3.57 -23.08 -4.58
CA LEU A 174 -2.85 -24.36 -4.68
C LEU A 174 -2.93 -25.20 -3.38
N GLY A 175 -3.40 -24.62 -2.29
CA GLY A 175 -3.23 -25.18 -0.95
C GLY A 175 -1.78 -25.08 -0.44
N GLU A 176 -1.56 -25.38 0.84
CA GLU A 176 -0.22 -25.24 1.45
C GLU A 176 0.82 -26.14 0.75
N GLN A 177 0.53 -27.44 0.62
CA GLN A 177 1.47 -28.39 0.01
C GLN A 177 1.81 -28.04 -1.44
N GLY A 178 0.80 -27.72 -2.27
CA GLY A 178 1.00 -27.32 -3.66
C GLY A 178 1.82 -26.04 -3.79
N THR A 179 1.63 -25.10 -2.87
CA THR A 179 2.40 -23.85 -2.81
C THR A 179 3.88 -24.12 -2.59
N TRP A 180 4.25 -24.98 -1.64
CA TRP A 180 5.65 -25.26 -1.36
C TRP A 180 6.33 -26.01 -2.50
N GLN A 181 5.62 -26.92 -3.15
CA GLN A 181 6.10 -27.62 -4.34
C GLN A 181 6.31 -26.64 -5.51
N TRP A 182 5.38 -25.72 -5.70
CA TRP A 182 5.50 -24.69 -6.74
C TRP A 182 6.68 -23.75 -6.50
N TRP A 183 6.87 -23.25 -5.28
CA TRP A 183 7.98 -22.36 -4.94
C TRP A 183 9.34 -23.06 -5.02
N ALA A 184 9.43 -24.35 -4.68
CA ALA A 184 10.66 -25.12 -4.90
C ALA A 184 11.02 -25.20 -6.40
N LYS A 185 10.03 -25.41 -7.28
CA LYS A 185 10.24 -25.34 -8.75
C LYS A 185 10.63 -23.93 -9.20
N MET A 186 9.99 -22.90 -8.68
CA MET A 186 10.32 -21.50 -9.02
C MET A 186 11.75 -21.12 -8.60
N ARG A 187 12.20 -21.61 -7.46
CA ARG A 187 13.62 -21.45 -7.06
C ARG A 187 14.57 -22.09 -8.08
N GLN A 188 14.32 -23.34 -8.45
CA GLN A 188 15.10 -24.03 -9.49
C GLN A 188 15.01 -23.29 -10.84
N ASN A 189 13.89 -22.66 -11.09
CA ASN A 189 13.60 -21.87 -12.28
C ASN A 189 14.15 -20.43 -12.21
N GLY A 190 14.99 -20.12 -11.21
CA GLY A 190 15.71 -18.86 -11.11
C GLY A 190 14.82 -17.64 -10.83
N VAL A 191 13.73 -17.81 -10.06
CA VAL A 191 12.93 -16.65 -9.61
C VAL A 191 13.82 -15.64 -8.89
N LYS A 192 13.75 -14.37 -9.27
CA LYS A 192 14.45 -13.29 -8.60
C LYS A 192 13.60 -12.76 -7.44
N VAL A 193 14.22 -12.57 -6.28
CA VAL A 193 13.57 -12.02 -5.09
C VAL A 193 14.11 -10.62 -4.85
N ALA A 194 13.25 -9.61 -4.88
CA ALA A 194 13.55 -8.23 -4.53
C ALA A 194 13.12 -7.94 -3.09
N LYS A 195 13.75 -6.96 -2.44
CA LYS A 195 13.40 -6.56 -1.08
C LYS A 195 11.95 -6.04 -0.97
N GLY A 196 11.49 -5.28 -1.97
CA GLY A 196 10.16 -4.67 -1.99
C GLY A 196 9.64 -4.46 -3.41
N TRP A 197 8.41 -3.96 -3.49
CA TRP A 197 7.75 -3.70 -4.77
C TRP A 197 8.50 -2.69 -5.64
N SER A 198 8.99 -1.59 -5.05
CA SER A 198 9.69 -0.55 -5.81
C SER A 198 10.95 -1.08 -6.50
N GLU A 199 11.73 -1.93 -5.84
CA GLU A 199 12.91 -2.57 -6.43
C GLU A 199 12.51 -3.53 -7.54
N ALA A 200 11.54 -4.43 -7.28
CA ALA A 200 11.06 -5.38 -8.27
C ALA A 200 10.57 -4.68 -9.55
N TYR A 201 9.80 -3.59 -9.39
CA TYR A 201 9.14 -2.91 -10.50
C TYR A 201 10.06 -1.95 -11.25
N TYR A 202 10.78 -1.07 -10.53
CA TYR A 202 11.56 0.00 -11.14
C TYR A 202 13.02 -0.37 -11.45
N THR A 203 13.54 -1.46 -10.85
CA THR A 203 14.94 -1.90 -11.07
C THR A 203 15.02 -3.21 -11.84
N ASP A 204 14.16 -4.18 -11.51
CA ASP A 204 14.31 -5.54 -12.01
C ASP A 204 13.43 -5.87 -13.22
N PHE A 205 12.32 -5.17 -13.41
CA PHE A 205 11.38 -5.38 -14.50
C PHE A 205 11.90 -4.79 -15.82
N THR A 206 11.79 -5.53 -16.93
CA THR A 206 12.35 -5.12 -18.23
C THR A 206 11.77 -3.83 -18.77
N LEU A 207 10.50 -3.51 -18.49
CA LEU A 207 9.91 -2.23 -18.90
C LEU A 207 10.74 -1.02 -18.42
N ASN A 208 11.40 -1.13 -17.28
CA ASN A 208 12.22 -0.11 -16.66
C ASN A 208 13.73 -0.39 -16.78
N GLY A 209 14.13 -1.23 -17.73
CA GLY A 209 15.54 -1.54 -18.01
C GLY A 209 16.13 -2.70 -17.19
N GLY A 210 15.34 -3.39 -16.42
CA GLY A 210 15.75 -4.58 -15.67
C GLY A 210 15.88 -5.83 -16.53
N SER A 211 16.05 -6.98 -15.88
CA SER A 211 16.33 -8.27 -16.54
C SER A 211 15.15 -9.25 -16.52
N ARG A 212 14.04 -8.94 -15.85
CA ARG A 212 12.91 -9.85 -15.65
C ARG A 212 11.66 -9.35 -16.39
N PRO A 213 11.17 -10.07 -17.41
CA PRO A 213 10.01 -9.64 -18.20
C PRO A 213 8.66 -9.90 -17.52
N MET A 214 8.66 -10.53 -16.36
CA MET A 214 7.49 -10.69 -15.51
C MET A 214 7.81 -10.21 -14.08
N VAL A 215 6.86 -9.52 -13.46
CA VAL A 215 6.98 -8.98 -12.11
C VAL A 215 5.67 -9.15 -11.34
N VAL A 216 5.75 -9.50 -10.07
CA VAL A 216 4.58 -9.45 -9.19
C VAL A 216 4.33 -7.98 -8.78
N SER A 217 3.19 -7.45 -9.22
CA SER A 217 2.78 -6.06 -9.04
C SER A 217 1.26 -5.96 -8.94
N TYR A 218 0.66 -4.86 -9.39
CA TYR A 218 -0.79 -4.65 -9.39
C TYR A 218 -1.38 -4.83 -10.78
N ALA A 219 -2.60 -5.36 -10.86
CA ALA A 219 -3.35 -5.46 -12.12
C ALA A 219 -3.63 -4.07 -12.75
N SER A 220 -3.54 -3.00 -11.97
CA SER A 220 -3.67 -1.61 -12.42
C SER A 220 -2.37 -0.97 -12.92
N SER A 221 -1.20 -1.58 -12.72
CA SER A 221 0.08 -1.03 -13.20
C SER A 221 0.07 -0.72 -14.71
N PRO A 222 -0.51 -1.56 -15.59
CA PRO A 222 -0.60 -1.26 -17.02
C PRO A 222 -1.32 0.06 -17.35
N VAL A 223 -2.30 0.44 -16.53
CA VAL A 223 -3.04 1.71 -16.70
C VAL A 223 -2.18 2.91 -16.28
N ALA A 224 -1.41 2.76 -15.21
CA ALA A 224 -0.47 3.78 -14.75
C ALA A 224 0.56 4.13 -15.84
N GLU A 225 1.02 3.13 -16.57
CA GLU A 225 2.01 3.30 -17.64
C GLU A 225 1.46 4.11 -18.82
N VAL A 226 0.19 3.92 -19.19
CA VAL A 226 -0.49 4.76 -20.20
C VAL A 226 -0.54 6.21 -19.73
N TYR A 227 -0.95 6.43 -18.50
CA TYR A 227 -1.09 7.76 -17.91
C TYR A 227 0.25 8.50 -17.84
N TYR A 228 1.27 7.88 -17.26
CA TYR A 228 2.61 8.48 -17.14
C TYR A 228 3.37 8.54 -18.47
N GLY A 229 2.96 7.75 -19.44
CA GLY A 229 3.53 7.75 -20.79
C GLY A 229 3.28 9.03 -21.58
N LYS A 230 2.37 9.93 -21.12
CA LYS A 230 2.08 11.24 -21.73
C LYS A 230 1.89 11.17 -23.25
N GLY A 231 1.12 10.20 -23.72
CA GLY A 231 0.86 9.97 -25.14
C GLY A 231 1.84 9.02 -25.85
N LYS A 232 2.90 8.57 -25.20
CA LYS A 232 3.80 7.52 -25.73
C LYS A 232 3.07 6.20 -25.97
N TYR A 233 2.13 5.87 -25.09
CA TYR A 233 1.37 4.62 -25.15
C TYR A 233 -0.11 4.90 -25.38
N GLN A 234 -0.65 4.44 -26.52
CA GLN A 234 -2.08 4.45 -26.80
C GLN A 234 -2.80 3.27 -26.11
N THR A 235 -2.07 2.18 -25.87
CA THR A 235 -2.51 1.00 -25.13
C THR A 235 -1.43 0.62 -24.13
N PRO A 236 -1.77 -0.07 -23.02
CA PRO A 236 -0.78 -0.46 -22.02
C PRO A 236 0.39 -1.26 -22.62
N PRO A 237 1.66 -0.86 -22.37
CA PRO A 237 2.85 -1.58 -22.82
C PRO A 237 3.04 -2.91 -22.08
N THR A 238 2.38 -3.07 -20.94
CA THR A 238 2.36 -4.30 -20.16
C THR A 238 0.96 -4.90 -20.12
N GLY A 239 0.83 -6.09 -19.56
CA GLY A 239 -0.41 -6.76 -19.25
C GLY A 239 -0.31 -7.47 -17.92
N ASP A 240 -1.40 -8.07 -17.46
CA ASP A 240 -1.46 -8.85 -16.23
C ASP A 240 -1.95 -10.28 -16.49
N LEU A 241 -1.43 -11.24 -15.73
CA LEU A 241 -1.80 -12.66 -15.80
C LEU A 241 -2.76 -12.97 -14.64
N ARG A 242 -3.91 -13.56 -14.99
CA ARG A 242 -5.04 -13.77 -14.06
C ARG A 242 -5.47 -15.23 -14.03
N PHE A 243 -4.66 -16.09 -13.45
CA PHE A 243 -5.03 -17.48 -13.25
C PHE A 243 -5.14 -17.82 -11.76
N LYS A 244 -5.75 -18.96 -11.46
CA LYS A 244 -5.99 -19.42 -10.09
C LYS A 244 -4.69 -19.42 -9.28
N GLY A 245 -4.71 -18.79 -8.12
CA GLY A 245 -3.56 -18.69 -7.24
C GLY A 245 -2.56 -17.58 -7.61
N ALA A 246 -2.81 -16.79 -8.64
CA ALA A 246 -1.94 -15.69 -9.05
C ALA A 246 -2.47 -14.30 -8.67
N VAL A 247 -3.72 -14.20 -8.21
CA VAL A 247 -4.36 -12.91 -7.90
C VAL A 247 -4.83 -12.87 -6.46
N PHE A 248 -4.41 -11.82 -5.74
CA PHE A 248 -4.82 -11.49 -4.38
C PHE A 248 -5.53 -10.13 -4.37
N ARG A 249 -6.69 -10.03 -3.70
CA ARG A 249 -7.31 -8.73 -3.44
C ARG A 249 -6.73 -8.14 -2.17
N GLN A 250 -5.93 -7.09 -2.31
CA GLN A 250 -5.42 -6.29 -1.21
C GLN A 250 -6.43 -5.20 -0.86
N ILE A 251 -6.69 -5.01 0.43
CA ILE A 251 -7.53 -3.92 0.96
C ILE A 251 -6.69 -3.18 1.97
N GLU A 252 -6.38 -1.92 1.71
CA GLU A 252 -5.58 -1.09 2.63
C GLU A 252 -6.47 -0.22 3.50
N GLY A 253 -6.09 -0.09 4.74
CA GLY A 253 -6.84 0.67 5.73
C GLY A 253 -6.00 1.69 6.47
N ALA A 254 -6.72 2.60 7.14
CA ALA A 254 -6.16 3.59 8.04
C ALA A 254 -6.77 3.46 9.43
N ALA A 255 -5.95 3.74 10.46
CA ALA A 255 -6.37 3.70 11.84
C ALA A 255 -5.62 4.73 12.70
N VAL A 256 -6.27 5.16 13.77
CA VAL A 256 -5.63 5.86 14.88
C VAL A 256 -4.80 4.86 15.65
N LEU A 257 -3.54 5.19 15.92
CA LEU A 257 -2.65 4.34 16.70
C LEU A 257 -2.96 4.47 18.22
N ASN A 258 -2.81 3.35 18.91
CA ASN A 258 -2.86 3.36 20.39
C ASN A 258 -1.70 4.23 20.92
N ASN A 259 -1.93 4.95 22.02
CA ASN A 259 -0.98 5.90 22.61
C ASN A 259 -0.58 7.07 21.67
N ALA A 260 -1.40 7.39 20.65
CA ALA A 260 -1.18 8.57 19.82
C ALA A 260 -1.07 9.84 20.67
N SER A 261 -0.15 10.73 20.33
CA SER A 261 0.01 12.01 21.03
C SER A 261 -1.10 13.01 20.71
N GLN A 262 -1.73 12.85 19.53
CA GLN A 262 -2.80 13.69 18.99
C GLN A 262 -4.01 12.86 18.56
N PRO A 263 -4.68 12.11 19.47
CA PRO A 263 -5.71 11.14 19.07
C PRO A 263 -6.91 11.77 18.37
N VAL A 264 -7.32 12.97 18.75
CA VAL A 264 -8.44 13.68 18.12
C VAL A 264 -8.09 14.12 16.69
N LEU A 265 -6.90 14.67 16.48
CA LEU A 265 -6.43 15.06 15.14
C LEU A 265 -6.17 13.83 14.26
N ALA A 266 -5.64 12.76 14.84
CA ALA A 266 -5.46 11.49 14.16
C ALA A 266 -6.80 10.89 13.68
N ALA A 267 -7.86 10.96 14.51
CA ALA A 267 -9.20 10.53 14.11
C ALA A 267 -9.75 11.35 12.94
N LYS A 268 -9.60 12.68 12.97
CA LYS A 268 -9.96 13.56 11.85
C LYS A 268 -9.18 13.21 10.58
N LEU A 269 -7.87 12.93 10.70
CA LEU A 269 -7.01 12.56 9.58
C LEU A 269 -7.44 11.21 8.97
N VAL A 270 -7.68 10.20 9.79
CA VAL A 270 -8.18 8.89 9.35
C VAL A 270 -9.52 9.03 8.63
N GLN A 271 -10.44 9.84 9.15
CA GLN A 271 -11.71 10.12 8.49
C GLN A 271 -11.53 10.90 7.19
N TYR A 272 -10.58 11.85 7.13
CA TYR A 272 -10.25 12.60 5.93
C TYR A 272 -9.76 11.71 4.78
N LEU A 273 -9.07 10.61 5.07
CA LEU A 273 -8.65 9.64 4.04
C LEU A 273 -9.83 8.99 3.31
N GLN A 274 -11.03 9.02 3.88
CA GLN A 274 -12.28 8.64 3.20
C GLN A 274 -13.04 9.83 2.61
N SER A 275 -12.51 11.06 2.61
CA SER A 275 -13.16 12.22 1.97
C SER A 275 -13.23 12.06 0.45
N ASN A 276 -14.17 12.75 -0.18
CA ASN A 276 -14.27 12.76 -1.65
C ASN A 276 -12.99 13.23 -2.31
N GLN A 277 -12.29 14.17 -1.70
CA GLN A 277 -11.04 14.75 -2.21
C GLN A 277 -9.92 13.69 -2.26
N VAL A 278 -9.69 12.96 -1.17
CA VAL A 278 -8.70 11.87 -1.14
C VAL A 278 -9.13 10.74 -2.05
N GLN A 279 -10.36 10.27 -1.94
CA GLN A 279 -10.87 9.13 -2.69
C GLN A 279 -10.85 9.35 -4.21
N SER A 280 -11.08 10.58 -4.68
CA SER A 280 -10.95 10.93 -6.10
C SER A 280 -9.49 11.02 -6.57
N ALA A 281 -8.54 11.27 -5.67
CA ALA A 281 -7.11 11.32 -6.00
C ALA A 281 -6.46 9.93 -6.05
N ILE A 282 -6.92 8.97 -5.26
CA ILE A 282 -6.37 7.61 -5.15
C ILE A 282 -6.14 6.95 -6.53
N PRO A 283 -7.11 6.93 -7.46
CA PRO A 283 -6.94 6.20 -8.72
C PRO A 283 -5.74 6.64 -9.56
N THR A 284 -5.38 7.92 -9.55
CA THR A 284 -4.26 8.46 -10.36
C THR A 284 -2.98 8.76 -9.58
N SER A 285 -2.99 8.57 -8.26
CA SER A 285 -1.82 8.77 -7.42
C SER A 285 -1.28 7.47 -6.80
N MET A 286 -2.18 6.59 -6.37
CA MET A 286 -1.85 5.29 -5.76
C MET A 286 -2.07 4.12 -6.72
N TRP A 287 -2.81 4.33 -7.83
CA TRP A 287 -3.13 3.31 -8.85
C TRP A 287 -3.87 2.10 -8.31
N VAL A 288 -4.75 2.34 -7.37
CA VAL A 288 -5.65 1.38 -6.75
C VAL A 288 -7.08 1.92 -6.79
N TYR A 289 -8.07 1.13 -6.40
CA TYR A 289 -9.47 1.53 -6.39
C TYR A 289 -9.83 2.21 -5.08
N PRO A 290 -10.60 3.31 -5.09
CA PRO A 290 -11.10 3.95 -3.87
C PRO A 290 -12.08 3.01 -3.15
N ALA A 291 -11.94 2.90 -1.81
CA ALA A 291 -12.83 2.05 -1.03
C ALA A 291 -14.25 2.63 -0.91
N VAL A 292 -14.40 3.96 -0.87
CA VAL A 292 -15.70 4.62 -0.70
C VAL A 292 -16.57 4.44 -1.93
N LYS A 293 -17.86 4.09 -1.70
CA LYS A 293 -18.85 3.90 -2.78
C LYS A 293 -19.11 5.19 -3.56
N GLY A 294 -19.38 5.03 -4.86
CA GLY A 294 -19.82 6.13 -5.73
C GLY A 294 -18.70 7.01 -6.29
N VAL A 295 -17.45 6.74 -5.97
CA VAL A 295 -16.32 7.47 -6.56
C VAL A 295 -16.10 7.02 -8.02
N LYS A 296 -16.12 8.00 -8.94
CA LYS A 296 -15.91 7.73 -10.36
C LYS A 296 -14.42 7.50 -10.66
N LEU A 297 -14.13 6.45 -11.43
CA LEU A 297 -12.78 6.19 -11.90
C LEU A 297 -12.43 7.08 -13.09
N PRO A 298 -11.17 7.53 -13.21
CA PRO A 298 -10.69 8.27 -14.38
C PRO A 298 -10.83 7.46 -15.67
N PRO A 299 -11.01 8.12 -16.85
CA PRO A 299 -11.20 7.43 -18.14
C PRO A 299 -10.10 6.43 -18.50
N VAL A 300 -8.86 6.66 -18.04
CA VAL A 300 -7.73 5.76 -18.30
C VAL A 300 -7.97 4.34 -17.74
N TYR A 301 -8.84 4.17 -16.76
CA TYR A 301 -9.21 2.87 -16.20
C TYR A 301 -10.04 2.01 -17.18
N ALA A 302 -10.52 2.59 -18.30
CA ALA A 302 -11.16 1.83 -19.37
C ALA A 302 -10.19 0.83 -20.06
N HIS A 303 -8.87 1.00 -19.89
CA HIS A 303 -7.86 0.07 -20.41
C HIS A 303 -7.73 -1.23 -19.61
N MET A 304 -8.46 -1.39 -18.51
CA MET A 304 -8.42 -2.60 -17.69
C MET A 304 -9.81 -3.05 -17.25
N SER A 305 -9.89 -4.30 -16.82
CA SER A 305 -11.04 -4.85 -16.11
C SER A 305 -10.64 -5.29 -14.71
N ILE A 306 -11.59 -5.31 -13.79
CA ILE A 306 -11.36 -5.84 -12.45
C ILE A 306 -11.15 -7.37 -12.52
N PRO A 307 -10.11 -7.93 -11.89
CA PRO A 307 -9.93 -9.37 -11.80
C PRO A 307 -11.11 -10.06 -11.11
N THR A 308 -11.64 -11.10 -11.71
CA THR A 308 -12.73 -11.91 -11.14
C THR A 308 -12.24 -13.16 -10.44
N ILE A 309 -11.03 -13.62 -10.78
CA ILE A 309 -10.39 -14.79 -10.16
C ILE A 309 -9.48 -14.27 -9.05
N VAL A 310 -9.93 -14.44 -7.80
CA VAL A 310 -9.16 -14.08 -6.60
C VAL A 310 -9.04 -15.32 -5.73
N ALA A 311 -7.85 -15.60 -5.21
CA ALA A 311 -7.61 -16.69 -4.27
C ALA A 311 -6.89 -16.14 -3.04
N GLN A 312 -7.41 -16.48 -1.86
CA GLN A 312 -6.78 -16.13 -0.58
C GLN A 312 -7.29 -17.07 0.52
N PRO A 313 -6.49 -17.35 1.56
CA PRO A 313 -6.94 -18.06 2.74
C PRO A 313 -7.99 -17.24 3.50
N SER A 314 -8.71 -17.88 4.42
CA SER A 314 -9.59 -17.18 5.35
C SER A 314 -8.78 -16.22 6.25
N MET A 315 -9.42 -15.15 6.75
CA MET A 315 -8.79 -14.24 7.73
C MET A 315 -8.31 -14.98 8.98
N ALA A 316 -9.05 -16.02 9.42
CA ALA A 316 -8.68 -16.85 10.55
C ALA A 316 -7.40 -17.66 10.29
N ASP A 317 -7.29 -18.28 9.11
CA ASP A 317 -6.07 -19.01 8.73
C ASP A 317 -4.87 -18.05 8.58
N MET A 318 -5.06 -16.88 7.98
CA MET A 318 -4.02 -15.86 7.89
C MET A 318 -3.55 -15.45 9.29
N ALA A 319 -4.47 -15.18 10.22
CA ALA A 319 -4.12 -14.83 11.60
C ALA A 319 -3.33 -15.92 12.31
N ALA A 320 -3.69 -17.18 12.10
CA ALA A 320 -3.08 -18.32 12.79
C ALA A 320 -1.77 -18.81 12.16
N LYS A 321 -1.66 -18.82 10.83
CA LYS A 321 -0.62 -19.56 10.11
C LYS A 321 0.37 -18.70 9.32
N GLN A 322 0.04 -17.45 9.02
CA GLN A 322 0.83 -16.60 8.10
C GLN A 322 2.30 -16.50 8.49
N GLN A 323 2.62 -16.36 9.77
CA GLN A 323 4.01 -16.26 10.20
C GLN A 323 4.78 -17.56 9.88
N GLY A 324 4.14 -18.70 10.05
CA GLY A 324 4.69 -20.01 9.66
C GLY A 324 4.89 -20.11 8.14
N TRP A 325 3.92 -19.65 7.36
CA TRP A 325 4.01 -19.64 5.90
C TRP A 325 5.15 -18.77 5.37
N VAL A 326 5.35 -17.57 5.93
CA VAL A 326 6.48 -16.71 5.56
C VAL A 326 7.81 -17.37 5.90
N LYS A 327 7.95 -17.96 7.09
CA LYS A 327 9.17 -18.71 7.47
C LYS A 327 9.44 -19.89 6.52
N GLN A 328 8.40 -20.64 6.16
CA GLN A 328 8.52 -21.77 5.23
C GLN A 328 8.91 -21.28 3.83
N TRP A 329 8.35 -20.16 3.36
CA TRP A 329 8.72 -19.59 2.09
C TRP A 329 10.21 -19.20 2.07
N VAL A 330 10.70 -18.52 3.12
CA VAL A 330 12.13 -18.14 3.24
C VAL A 330 13.01 -19.39 3.16
N LYS A 331 12.64 -20.46 3.88
CA LYS A 331 13.37 -21.74 3.84
C LYS A 331 13.38 -22.37 2.44
N VAL A 332 12.26 -22.34 1.72
CA VAL A 332 12.13 -22.99 0.41
C VAL A 332 12.82 -22.18 -0.69
N VAL A 333 12.76 -20.85 -0.63
CA VAL A 333 13.18 -19.97 -1.75
C VAL A 333 14.56 -19.35 -1.55
N GLN A 334 14.96 -19.06 -0.31
CA GLN A 334 16.21 -18.33 -0.03
C GLN A 334 17.33 -19.23 0.55
N HIS A 335 17.03 -20.46 0.97
CA HIS A 335 17.96 -21.43 1.52
C HIS A 335 17.86 -22.78 0.80
#